data_6608c164be655384120c7c6b15d87e39
#
_entry.id   6608c164be655384120c7c6b15d87e39
#
_cell.length_a   1.000
_cell.length_b   1.000
_cell.length_c   1.000
_cell.angle_alpha   90.00
_cell.angle_beta   90.00
_cell.angle_gamma   90.00
#
_symmetry.space_group_name_H-M   'P 1'
#
loop_
_entity.id
_entity.type
_entity.pdbx_description
1 polymer ?
#
loop_
_entity_poly.entity_id
_entity_poly.type
_entity_poly.pdbx_seq_one_letter_code
_entity_poly.pdbx_strand_id
1 'polypeptide(L)'
;MEVPFKKCDILIPKKGINYNLWSVIACDQYTSQLEYWDKVKELVGDNPSTYNIILPEVYLENEDVEDRIKKINETMNNYLNDDLFETLHDTMIYLERTDSTGKVREGLIGMIDLDSYDYNVGSKSLVRATEKTVIERIPPRKKVRVDAPLELPHIMILIDDEKKEIIESLKNKVTSEDVVYDFDLMMNGGHVKGYKLN
;
A
#
# COMPACT_ATOMS: atom_id res chain seq x y z
N MET A 1 8.09 27.17 -3.90
CA MET A 1 6.88 26.32 -3.82
C MET A 1 7.30 25.05 -3.10
N GLU A 2 6.64 24.70 -2.01
CA GLU A 2 6.98 23.50 -1.25
C GLU A 2 6.49 22.26 -2.01
N VAL A 3 7.31 21.21 -2.06
CA VAL A 3 6.94 19.96 -2.73
C VAL A 3 5.94 19.22 -1.83
N PRO A 4 4.75 18.85 -2.34
CA PRO A 4 3.71 18.21 -1.51
C PRO A 4 4.00 16.75 -1.16
N PHE A 5 5.03 16.13 -1.73
CA PHE A 5 5.44 14.76 -1.45
C PHE A 5 6.68 14.76 -0.55
N LYS A 6 6.58 14.11 0.60
CA LYS A 6 7.57 14.22 1.69
C LYS A 6 7.99 12.83 2.18
N LYS A 7 9.12 12.79 2.87
CA LYS A 7 9.54 11.66 3.69
C LYS A 7 8.56 11.43 4.84
N CYS A 8 8.49 10.18 5.32
CA CYS A 8 7.69 9.78 6.47
C CYS A 8 8.34 8.62 7.20
N ASP A 9 7.79 8.28 8.36
CA ASP A 9 8.11 7.03 9.04
C ASP A 9 7.36 5.89 8.36
N ILE A 10 8.08 4.85 7.96
CA ILE A 10 7.53 3.70 7.24
C ILE A 10 7.75 2.45 8.07
N LEU A 11 6.68 1.72 8.35
CA LEU A 11 6.73 0.43 9.00
C LEU A 11 6.93 -0.68 7.96
N ILE A 12 7.92 -1.51 8.17
CA ILE A 12 8.14 -2.74 7.42
C ILE A 12 8.11 -3.95 8.35
N PRO A 13 7.65 -5.12 7.91
CA PRO A 13 7.73 -6.33 8.73
C PRO A 13 9.18 -6.65 9.09
N LYS A 14 9.40 -7.04 10.35
CA LYS A 14 10.73 -7.45 10.83
C LYS A 14 11.27 -8.67 10.08
N LYS A 15 12.58 -8.80 10.11
CA LYS A 15 13.28 -9.97 9.57
C LYS A 15 12.75 -11.25 10.23
N GLY A 16 12.36 -12.21 9.43
CA GLY A 16 11.75 -13.47 9.87
C GLY A 16 10.26 -13.58 9.54
N ILE A 17 9.58 -12.47 9.26
CA ILE A 17 8.24 -12.51 8.67
C ILE A 17 8.34 -12.94 7.21
N ASN A 18 7.49 -13.88 6.81
CA ASN A 18 7.44 -14.33 5.42
C ASN A 18 6.71 -13.31 4.55
N TYR A 19 7.46 -12.50 3.81
CA TYR A 19 6.93 -11.45 2.95
C TYR A 19 5.97 -11.96 1.85
N ASN A 20 6.14 -13.19 1.38
CA ASN A 20 5.22 -13.80 0.41
C ASN A 20 3.82 -14.03 1.01
N LEU A 21 3.73 -14.38 2.30
CA LEU A 21 2.45 -14.52 3.02
C LEU A 21 1.96 -13.19 3.59
N TRP A 22 2.90 -12.27 3.91
CA TRP A 22 2.57 -10.94 4.40
C TRP A 22 1.84 -10.10 3.36
N SER A 23 2.32 -10.09 2.12
CA SER A 23 1.90 -9.13 1.11
C SER A 23 0.82 -9.70 0.20
N VAL A 24 -0.38 -9.11 0.24
CA VAL A 24 -1.47 -9.44 -0.69
C VAL A 24 -1.59 -8.38 -1.77
N ILE A 25 -2.02 -8.81 -2.96
CA ILE A 25 -2.33 -7.88 -4.04
C ILE A 25 -3.53 -7.03 -3.62
N ALA A 26 -3.43 -5.72 -3.83
CA ALA A 26 -4.44 -4.76 -3.40
C ALA A 26 -5.84 -5.08 -3.91
N CYS A 27 -6.82 -4.75 -3.10
CA CYS A 27 -8.23 -5.05 -3.34
C CYS A 27 -8.77 -4.53 -4.67
N ASP A 28 -8.20 -3.49 -5.22
CA ASP A 28 -8.63 -2.92 -6.52
C ASP A 28 -8.45 -3.88 -7.71
N GLN A 29 -7.55 -4.84 -7.61
CA GLN A 29 -7.27 -5.78 -8.68
C GLN A 29 -8.22 -6.99 -8.66
N TYR A 30 -8.77 -7.35 -7.49
CA TYR A 30 -9.64 -8.51 -7.29
C TYR A 30 -10.91 -8.13 -6.53
N THR A 31 -11.62 -7.09 -7.00
CA THR A 31 -12.76 -6.50 -6.30
C THR A 31 -13.95 -7.45 -6.13
N SER A 32 -14.17 -8.37 -7.08
CA SER A 32 -15.33 -9.26 -7.11
C SER A 32 -14.97 -10.76 -7.15
N GLN A 33 -13.69 -11.12 -7.06
CA GLN A 33 -13.23 -12.50 -7.19
C GLN A 33 -13.12 -13.17 -5.81
N LEU A 34 -14.24 -13.70 -5.30
CA LEU A 34 -14.28 -14.37 -4.00
C LEU A 34 -13.29 -15.54 -3.92
N GLU A 35 -13.18 -16.34 -5.00
CA GLU A 35 -12.26 -17.48 -5.07
C GLU A 35 -10.79 -17.09 -4.84
N TYR A 36 -10.40 -15.90 -5.29
CA TYR A 36 -9.07 -15.36 -5.02
C TYR A 36 -8.87 -15.15 -3.51
N TRP A 37 -9.84 -14.51 -2.84
CA TRP A 37 -9.75 -14.20 -1.42
C TRP A 37 -9.85 -15.46 -0.53
N ASP A 38 -10.62 -16.47 -0.94
CA ASP A 38 -10.64 -17.76 -0.27
C ASP A 38 -9.28 -18.46 -0.35
N LYS A 39 -8.62 -18.38 -1.51
CA LYS A 39 -7.28 -18.92 -1.68
C LYS A 39 -6.23 -18.16 -0.89
N VAL A 40 -6.30 -16.82 -0.85
CA VAL A 40 -5.46 -15.99 0.01
C VAL A 40 -5.60 -16.41 1.48
N LYS A 41 -6.83 -16.55 1.95
CA LYS A 41 -7.13 -16.98 3.32
C LYS A 41 -6.52 -18.34 3.65
N GLU A 42 -6.64 -19.30 2.73
CA GLU A 42 -6.05 -20.63 2.87
C GLU A 42 -4.52 -20.57 2.97
N LEU A 43 -3.87 -19.81 2.09
CA LEU A 43 -2.42 -19.68 2.04
C LEU A 43 -1.86 -18.95 3.27
N VAL A 44 -2.52 -17.89 3.70
CA VAL A 44 -2.11 -17.10 4.86
C VAL A 44 -2.24 -17.91 6.15
N GLY A 45 -3.36 -18.65 6.32
CA GLY A 45 -3.63 -19.40 7.55
C GLY A 45 -3.53 -18.51 8.80
N ASP A 46 -2.72 -18.92 9.77
CA ASP A 46 -2.48 -18.20 11.02
C ASP A 46 -1.29 -17.23 10.95
N ASN A 47 -0.65 -17.06 9.78
CA ASN A 47 0.50 -16.19 9.65
C ASN A 47 0.09 -14.71 9.68
N PRO A 48 0.97 -13.83 10.19
CA PRO A 48 0.80 -12.40 10.02
C PRO A 48 0.74 -12.03 8.53
N SER A 49 -0.26 -11.20 8.18
CA SER A 49 -0.48 -10.82 6.79
C SER A 49 -1.27 -9.52 6.69
N THR A 50 -1.02 -8.76 5.63
CA THR A 50 -1.87 -7.61 5.28
C THR A 50 -3.30 -8.01 4.97
N TYR A 51 -3.57 -9.27 4.59
CA TYR A 51 -4.91 -9.81 4.46
C TYR A 51 -5.75 -9.64 5.74
N ASN A 52 -5.15 -9.78 6.91
CA ASN A 52 -5.83 -9.70 8.20
C ASN A 52 -6.12 -8.26 8.65
N ILE A 53 -5.55 -7.27 7.97
CA ILE A 53 -5.63 -5.83 8.31
C ILE A 53 -6.14 -4.96 7.18
N ILE A 54 -6.71 -5.54 6.13
CA ILE A 54 -7.44 -4.86 5.05
C ILE A 54 -8.86 -5.39 4.96
N LEU A 55 -9.76 -4.61 4.36
CA LEU A 55 -11.10 -5.05 4.01
C LEU A 55 -11.22 -5.17 2.48
N PRO A 56 -11.14 -6.41 1.92
CA PRO A 56 -11.40 -6.63 0.51
C PRO A 56 -12.81 -6.17 0.09
N GLU A 57 -12.93 -5.56 -1.10
CA GLU A 57 -14.22 -5.02 -1.58
C GLU A 57 -15.32 -6.08 -1.68
N VAL A 58 -14.96 -7.34 -1.94
CA VAL A 58 -15.90 -8.47 -1.99
C VAL A 58 -16.70 -8.66 -0.70
N TYR A 59 -16.24 -8.13 0.43
CA TYR A 59 -16.90 -8.24 1.74
C TYR A 59 -17.62 -6.97 2.18
N LEU A 60 -17.61 -5.87 1.38
CA LEU A 60 -18.18 -4.59 1.78
C LEU A 60 -19.69 -4.61 2.01
N GLU A 61 -20.41 -5.50 1.32
CA GLU A 61 -21.87 -5.64 1.40
C GLU A 61 -22.31 -6.82 2.29
N ASN A 62 -21.38 -7.49 2.96
CA ASN A 62 -21.69 -8.59 3.84
C ASN A 62 -22.35 -8.12 5.15
N GLU A 63 -23.25 -8.93 5.72
CA GLU A 63 -23.91 -8.64 7.00
C GLU A 63 -22.90 -8.49 8.16
N ASP A 64 -21.77 -9.18 8.09
CA ASP A 64 -20.70 -9.17 9.11
C ASP A 64 -19.63 -8.08 8.90
N VAL A 65 -19.86 -7.10 8.03
CA VAL A 65 -18.87 -6.08 7.67
C VAL A 65 -18.37 -5.27 8.88
N GLU A 66 -19.23 -4.92 9.81
CA GLU A 66 -18.86 -4.16 11.01
C GLU A 66 -17.96 -5.00 11.95
N ASP A 67 -18.25 -6.27 12.12
CA ASP A 67 -17.43 -7.19 12.92
C ASP A 67 -16.05 -7.39 12.25
N ARG A 68 -16.00 -7.46 10.92
CA ARG A 68 -14.74 -7.53 10.17
C ARG A 68 -13.90 -6.28 10.40
N ILE A 69 -14.50 -5.08 10.31
CA ILE A 69 -13.80 -3.81 10.53
C ILE A 69 -13.22 -3.76 11.96
N LYS A 70 -14.01 -4.13 12.96
CA LYS A 70 -13.55 -4.20 14.34
C LYS A 70 -12.36 -5.14 14.49
N LYS A 71 -12.46 -6.35 13.93
CA LYS A 71 -11.38 -7.34 13.96
C LYS A 71 -10.11 -6.86 13.23
N ILE A 72 -10.25 -6.15 12.11
CA ILE A 72 -9.13 -5.53 11.38
C ILE A 72 -8.39 -4.56 12.30
N ASN A 73 -9.09 -3.64 12.95
CA ASN A 73 -8.50 -2.64 13.83
C ASN A 73 -7.87 -3.27 15.08
N GLU A 74 -8.50 -4.29 15.67
CA GLU A 74 -7.92 -5.09 16.75
C GLU A 74 -6.62 -5.77 16.30
N THR A 75 -6.61 -6.35 15.09
CA THR A 75 -5.43 -7.03 14.54
C THR A 75 -4.30 -6.07 14.26
N MET A 76 -4.59 -4.86 13.75
CA MET A 76 -3.57 -3.80 13.58
C MET A 76 -2.90 -3.44 14.91
N ASN A 77 -3.70 -3.27 15.98
CA ASN A 77 -3.17 -2.99 17.32
C ASN A 77 -2.33 -4.16 17.86
N ASN A 78 -2.78 -5.41 17.63
CA ASN A 78 -2.01 -6.59 18.05
C ASN A 78 -0.66 -6.65 17.31
N TYR A 79 -0.62 -6.40 16.01
CA TYR A 79 0.62 -6.39 15.22
C TYR A 79 1.61 -5.32 15.72
N LEU A 80 1.11 -4.17 16.17
CA LEU A 80 1.94 -3.13 16.79
C LEU A 80 2.46 -3.58 18.16
N ASN A 81 1.58 -4.17 19.02
CA ASN A 81 1.93 -4.61 20.36
C ASN A 81 2.87 -5.82 20.36
N ASP A 82 2.72 -6.71 19.37
CA ASP A 82 3.55 -7.90 19.19
C ASP A 82 4.90 -7.59 18.51
N ASP A 83 5.17 -6.29 18.30
CA ASP A 83 6.44 -5.81 17.78
C ASP A 83 6.82 -6.41 16.42
N LEU A 84 5.82 -6.58 15.53
CA LEU A 84 6.01 -7.19 14.20
C LEU A 84 6.81 -6.30 13.24
N PHE A 85 6.94 -5.00 13.54
CA PHE A 85 7.47 -4.02 12.61
C PHE A 85 8.83 -3.49 13.02
N GLU A 86 9.61 -3.13 12.02
CA GLU A 86 10.74 -2.22 12.10
C GLU A 86 10.34 -0.88 11.51
N THR A 87 10.72 0.22 12.16
CA THR A 87 10.45 1.57 11.67
C THR A 87 11.64 2.12 10.90
N LEU A 88 11.41 2.46 9.65
CA LEU A 88 12.33 3.26 8.86
C LEU A 88 11.95 4.73 9.04
N HIS A 89 12.77 5.49 9.79
CA HIS A 89 12.49 6.87 10.12
C HIS A 89 12.88 7.83 9.01
N ASP A 90 12.06 8.88 8.82
CA ASP A 90 12.30 10.03 7.94
C ASP A 90 12.83 9.63 6.54
N THR A 91 12.12 8.75 5.87
CA THR A 91 12.57 8.16 4.60
C THR A 91 11.47 8.11 3.54
N MET A 92 11.87 7.73 2.35
CA MET A 92 11.04 7.25 1.24
C MET A 92 11.54 5.89 0.81
N ILE A 93 10.71 5.12 0.12
CA ILE A 93 11.14 3.87 -0.53
C ILE A 93 11.01 4.04 -2.05
N TYR A 94 12.10 3.78 -2.77
CA TYR A 94 12.03 3.52 -4.20
C TYR A 94 11.58 2.09 -4.41
N LEU A 95 10.52 1.90 -5.18
CA LEU A 95 9.83 0.62 -5.37
C LEU A 95 9.92 0.16 -6.81
N GLU A 96 10.29 -1.10 -7.01
CA GLU A 96 10.14 -1.83 -8.26
C GLU A 96 9.08 -2.92 -8.09
N ARG A 97 8.03 -2.86 -8.89
CA ARG A 97 6.92 -3.83 -8.90
C ARG A 97 6.86 -4.50 -10.27
N THR A 98 7.30 -5.75 -10.34
CA THR A 98 7.16 -6.57 -11.55
C THR A 98 5.83 -7.33 -11.49
N ASP A 99 5.00 -7.22 -12.49
CA ASP A 99 3.75 -7.97 -12.58
C ASP A 99 3.96 -9.40 -13.10
N SER A 100 2.88 -10.20 -13.13
CA SER A 100 2.91 -11.59 -13.63
C SER A 100 3.27 -11.72 -15.12
N THR A 101 3.26 -10.62 -15.88
CA THR A 101 3.65 -10.58 -17.30
C THR A 101 5.11 -10.16 -17.49
N GLY A 102 5.81 -9.83 -16.41
CA GLY A 102 7.20 -9.35 -16.44
C GLY A 102 7.34 -7.84 -16.66
N LYS A 103 6.24 -7.07 -16.69
CA LYS A 103 6.31 -5.61 -16.78
C LYS A 103 6.69 -5.02 -15.43
N VAL A 104 7.67 -4.12 -15.44
CA VAL A 104 8.12 -3.40 -14.25
C VAL A 104 7.43 -2.05 -14.15
N ARG A 105 6.88 -1.75 -12.99
CA ARG A 105 6.43 -0.43 -12.57
C ARG A 105 7.35 0.07 -11.49
N GLU A 106 7.84 1.28 -11.65
CA GLU A 106 8.73 1.95 -10.70
C GLU A 106 7.99 3.09 -10.04
N GLY A 107 8.29 3.37 -8.77
CA GLY A 107 7.60 4.42 -8.02
C GLY A 107 8.29 4.78 -6.72
N LEU A 108 7.67 5.71 -6.00
CA LEU A 108 8.09 6.16 -4.68
C LEU A 108 6.97 5.95 -3.66
N ILE A 109 7.33 5.45 -2.49
CA ILE A 109 6.47 5.44 -1.32
C ILE A 109 6.90 6.57 -0.40
N GLY A 110 5.94 7.39 0.02
CA GLY A 110 6.14 8.51 0.91
C GLY A 110 4.81 9.10 1.34
N MET A 111 4.83 10.27 1.94
CA MET A 111 3.65 10.98 2.43
C MET A 111 3.29 12.13 1.51
N ILE A 112 1.98 12.32 1.27
CA ILE A 112 1.47 13.47 0.52
C ILE A 112 0.83 14.49 1.45
N ASP A 113 1.09 15.76 1.20
CA ASP A 113 0.46 16.87 1.89
C ASP A 113 -0.94 17.10 1.32
N LEU A 114 -1.98 16.74 2.10
CA LEU A 114 -3.37 16.85 1.68
C LEU A 114 -3.86 18.29 1.57
N ASP A 115 -3.21 19.27 2.21
CA ASP A 115 -3.55 20.69 2.04
C ASP A 115 -3.21 21.20 0.63
N SER A 116 -2.34 20.46 -0.07
CA SER A 116 -2.00 20.72 -1.47
C SER A 116 -2.93 20.01 -2.46
N TYR A 117 -3.92 19.25 -1.99
CA TYR A 117 -4.85 18.50 -2.83
C TYR A 117 -6.07 19.35 -3.21
N ASP A 118 -6.40 19.36 -4.50
CA ASP A 118 -7.62 19.98 -5.00
C ASP A 118 -8.33 19.06 -6.00
N TYR A 119 -9.59 18.73 -5.70
CA TYR A 119 -10.43 17.84 -6.50
C TYR A 119 -11.31 18.57 -7.52
N ASN A 120 -11.25 19.93 -7.58
CA ASN A 120 -12.04 20.69 -8.51
C ASN A 120 -11.55 20.51 -9.95
N VAL A 121 -12.51 20.42 -10.88
CA VAL A 121 -12.19 20.30 -12.31
C VAL A 121 -11.45 21.57 -12.77
N GLY A 122 -10.33 21.39 -13.45
CA GLY A 122 -9.49 22.48 -13.94
C GLY A 122 -8.57 23.11 -12.90
N SER A 123 -8.45 22.50 -11.72
CA SER A 123 -7.50 22.92 -10.70
C SER A 123 -6.06 22.97 -11.24
N LYS A 124 -5.32 23.96 -10.76
CA LYS A 124 -3.87 24.13 -10.99
C LYS A 124 -3.01 23.70 -9.80
N SER A 125 -3.63 23.08 -8.79
CA SER A 125 -2.89 22.54 -7.65
C SER A 125 -1.87 21.50 -8.09
N LEU A 126 -0.79 21.35 -7.31
CA LEU A 126 0.23 20.32 -7.58
C LEU A 126 -0.31 18.91 -7.40
N VAL A 127 -1.26 18.71 -6.49
CA VAL A 127 -1.95 17.44 -6.27
C VAL A 127 -3.40 17.58 -6.72
N ARG A 128 -3.82 16.78 -7.69
CA ARG A 128 -5.13 16.88 -8.33
C ARG A 128 -5.78 15.52 -8.44
N ALA A 129 -7.12 15.52 -8.42
CA ALA A 129 -7.88 14.31 -8.76
C ALA A 129 -7.71 13.96 -10.24
N THR A 130 -7.45 12.70 -10.53
CA THR A 130 -7.43 12.17 -11.91
C THR A 130 -8.82 11.79 -12.40
N GLU A 131 -9.71 11.45 -11.46
CA GLU A 131 -11.07 10.99 -11.74
C GLU A 131 -12.03 11.36 -10.60
N LYS A 132 -13.33 11.22 -10.85
CA LYS A 132 -14.34 11.37 -9.79
C LYS A 132 -14.43 10.10 -8.97
N THR A 133 -14.44 10.25 -7.65
CA THR A 133 -14.66 9.14 -6.73
C THR A 133 -16.12 8.66 -6.80
N VAL A 134 -16.33 7.36 -6.76
CA VAL A 134 -17.65 6.74 -6.56
C VAL A 134 -18.09 6.99 -5.11
N ILE A 135 -19.05 7.90 -4.93
CA ILE A 135 -19.43 8.44 -3.61
C ILE A 135 -19.89 7.33 -2.67
N GLU A 136 -20.62 6.35 -3.18
CA GLU A 136 -21.17 5.23 -2.41
C GLU A 136 -20.09 4.35 -1.78
N ARG A 137 -18.88 4.37 -2.32
CA ARG A 137 -17.71 3.61 -1.79
C ARG A 137 -16.97 4.33 -0.67
N ILE A 138 -17.23 5.62 -0.46
CA ILE A 138 -16.53 6.42 0.57
C ILE A 138 -16.88 5.97 1.99
N PRO A 139 -18.18 5.83 2.38
CA PRO A 139 -18.53 5.52 3.76
C PRO A 139 -17.92 4.22 4.30
N PRO A 140 -17.98 3.06 3.61
CA PRO A 140 -17.39 1.83 4.13
C PRO A 140 -15.86 1.90 4.21
N ARG A 141 -15.21 2.55 3.23
CA ARG A 141 -13.75 2.75 3.28
C ARG A 141 -13.33 3.67 4.43
N LYS A 142 -14.11 4.72 4.71
CA LYS A 142 -13.88 5.61 5.85
C LYS A 142 -13.99 4.85 7.18
N LYS A 143 -14.99 3.98 7.35
CA LYS A 143 -15.19 3.21 8.59
C LYS A 143 -13.98 2.37 8.97
N VAL A 144 -13.32 1.72 8.00
CA VAL A 144 -12.09 0.95 8.26
C VAL A 144 -10.98 1.83 8.82
N ARG A 145 -10.92 3.11 8.39
CA ARG A 145 -9.79 4.02 8.67
C ARG A 145 -9.96 4.89 9.90
N VAL A 146 -11.19 5.12 10.36
CA VAL A 146 -11.47 6.06 11.49
C VAL A 146 -10.70 5.68 12.74
N ASP A 147 -10.65 4.39 13.06
CA ASP A 147 -9.98 3.87 14.27
C ASP A 147 -8.71 3.06 13.94
N ALA A 148 -8.26 3.10 12.68
CA ALA A 148 -7.10 2.34 12.23
C ALA A 148 -5.80 3.01 12.72
N PRO A 149 -4.93 2.30 13.46
CA PRO A 149 -3.64 2.83 13.88
C PRO A 149 -2.58 2.79 12.77
N LEU A 150 -2.85 2.09 11.65
CA LEU A 150 -1.96 1.93 10.52
C LEU A 150 -2.63 2.42 9.23
N GLU A 151 -1.86 3.07 8.35
CA GLU A 151 -2.32 3.50 7.04
C GLU A 151 -1.95 2.46 5.98
N LEU A 152 -2.94 1.80 5.42
CA LEU A 152 -2.85 0.91 4.27
C LEU A 152 -4.25 0.69 3.64
N PRO A 153 -4.34 0.25 2.37
CA PRO A 153 -3.30 0.18 1.34
C PRO A 153 -2.86 1.56 0.88
N HIS A 154 -1.68 1.65 0.25
CA HIS A 154 -1.17 2.91 -0.28
C HIS A 154 -2.03 3.43 -1.43
N ILE A 155 -2.19 4.74 -1.49
CA ILE A 155 -2.84 5.43 -2.63
C ILE A 155 -1.82 5.51 -3.76
N MET A 156 -2.24 5.13 -4.98
CA MET A 156 -1.41 5.29 -6.17
C MET A 156 -1.63 6.66 -6.79
N ILE A 157 -0.54 7.41 -6.95
CA ILE A 157 -0.52 8.74 -7.56
C ILE A 157 0.32 8.68 -8.82
N LEU A 158 -0.15 9.29 -9.90
CA LEU A 158 0.63 9.46 -11.12
C LEU A 158 1.47 10.73 -11.03
N ILE A 159 2.73 10.63 -11.43
CA ILE A 159 3.66 11.75 -11.48
C ILE A 159 3.71 12.26 -12.92
N ASP A 160 3.56 13.58 -13.09
CA ASP A 160 3.78 14.26 -14.36
C ASP A 160 5.28 14.60 -14.47
N ASP A 161 6.05 13.72 -15.09
CA ASP A 161 7.51 13.80 -15.24
C ASP A 161 7.93 13.45 -16.68
N GLU A 162 7.59 14.34 -17.62
CA GLU A 162 7.89 14.17 -19.06
C GLU A 162 9.38 13.96 -19.35
N LYS A 163 10.25 14.55 -18.52
CA LYS A 163 11.71 14.49 -18.70
C LYS A 163 12.35 13.29 -17.99
N LYS A 164 11.57 12.54 -17.23
CA LYS A 164 12.06 11.37 -16.47
C LYS A 164 13.20 11.70 -15.50
N GLU A 165 13.10 12.85 -14.84
CA GLU A 165 14.12 13.37 -13.94
C GLU A 165 13.98 12.86 -12.50
N ILE A 166 12.79 12.37 -12.11
CA ILE A 166 12.47 11.93 -10.75
C ILE A 166 12.79 10.45 -10.56
N ILE A 167 11.98 9.57 -11.13
CA ILE A 167 12.08 8.12 -10.88
C ILE A 167 13.39 7.55 -11.43
N GLU A 168 13.71 7.83 -12.68
CA GLU A 168 14.91 7.31 -13.32
C GLU A 168 16.20 7.80 -12.65
N SER A 169 16.20 9.04 -12.11
CA SER A 169 17.35 9.55 -11.39
C SER A 169 17.61 8.81 -10.08
N LEU A 170 16.56 8.34 -9.42
CA LEU A 170 16.63 7.59 -8.16
C LEU A 170 17.09 6.15 -8.39
N LYS A 171 16.62 5.51 -9.44
CA LYS A 171 17.07 4.16 -9.84
C LYS A 171 18.60 4.06 -9.94
N ASN A 172 19.23 5.11 -10.46
CA ASN A 172 20.69 5.14 -10.63
C ASN A 172 21.46 5.44 -9.32
N LYS A 173 20.75 5.80 -8.24
CA LYS A 173 21.37 6.15 -6.95
C LYS A 173 21.27 5.04 -5.91
N VAL A 174 20.29 4.14 -6.05
CA VAL A 174 20.11 3.03 -5.11
C VAL A 174 21.06 1.88 -5.42
N THR A 175 21.48 1.19 -4.37
CA THR A 175 22.42 0.07 -4.40
C THR A 175 21.84 -1.16 -3.70
N SER A 176 22.55 -2.28 -3.74
CA SER A 176 22.13 -3.47 -3.00
C SER A 176 22.12 -3.28 -1.47
N GLU A 177 22.85 -2.29 -0.95
CA GLU A 177 22.88 -1.98 0.49
C GLU A 177 21.62 -1.25 0.96
N ASP A 178 20.90 -0.62 0.04
CA ASP A 178 19.67 0.12 0.31
C ASP A 178 18.41 -0.78 0.31
N VAL A 179 18.55 -2.05 -0.07
CA VAL A 179 17.43 -3.00 -0.18
C VAL A 179 16.82 -3.28 1.20
N VAL A 180 15.54 -2.97 1.36
CA VAL A 180 14.78 -3.22 2.59
C VAL A 180 13.86 -4.44 2.46
N TYR A 181 13.42 -4.77 1.26
CA TYR A 181 12.71 -6.01 0.95
C TYR A 181 12.86 -6.38 -0.53
N ASP A 182 12.84 -7.69 -0.80
CA ASP A 182 13.03 -8.29 -2.13
C ASP A 182 12.36 -9.68 -2.10
N PHE A 183 11.15 -9.81 -2.71
CA PHE A 183 10.35 -11.02 -2.57
C PHE A 183 9.32 -11.21 -3.69
N ASP A 184 8.88 -12.45 -3.88
CA ASP A 184 7.81 -12.79 -4.80
C ASP A 184 6.44 -12.72 -4.10
N LEU A 185 5.43 -12.22 -4.81
CA LEU A 185 4.05 -12.22 -4.37
C LEU A 185 3.41 -13.61 -4.53
N MET A 186 2.50 -13.95 -3.61
CA MET A 186 1.75 -15.20 -3.68
C MET A 186 1.01 -15.36 -5.00
N MET A 187 0.70 -16.60 -5.37
CA MET A 187 -0.08 -16.98 -6.56
C MET A 187 0.51 -16.43 -7.88
N ASN A 188 1.81 -16.43 -8.01
CA ASN A 188 2.53 -15.87 -9.17
C ASN A 188 2.17 -14.40 -9.45
N GLY A 189 1.86 -13.64 -8.41
CA GLY A 189 1.49 -12.24 -8.50
C GLY A 189 2.60 -11.32 -8.98
N GLY A 190 3.79 -11.84 -9.22
CA GLY A 190 5.00 -11.14 -9.66
C GLY A 190 5.94 -10.84 -8.49
N HIS A 191 6.77 -9.81 -8.61
CA HIS A 191 7.87 -9.54 -7.71
C HIS A 191 7.84 -8.11 -7.17
N VAL A 192 8.28 -7.91 -5.94
CA VAL A 192 8.37 -6.59 -5.30
C VAL A 192 9.74 -6.40 -4.71
N LYS A 193 10.38 -5.27 -5.02
CA LYS A 193 11.65 -4.88 -4.46
C LYS A 193 11.63 -3.42 -4.03
N GLY A 194 12.07 -3.15 -2.80
CA GLY A 194 12.09 -1.82 -2.22
C GLY A 194 13.46 -1.43 -1.73
N TYR A 195 13.81 -0.17 -1.96
CA TYR A 195 15.08 0.42 -1.56
C TYR A 195 14.80 1.65 -0.69
N LYS A 196 15.44 1.71 0.47
CA LYS A 196 15.40 2.89 1.34
C LYS A 196 16.16 4.05 0.68
N LEU A 197 15.56 5.23 0.67
CA LEU A 197 16.21 6.47 0.24
C LEU A 197 16.64 7.28 1.45
N ASN A 198 17.90 7.68 1.48
CA ASN A 198 18.51 8.50 2.53
C ASN A 198 18.36 9.99 2.25
#